data_d87481e1d6b8458ebef5635f68e624bc
#
_entry.id   d87481e1d6b8458ebef5635f68e624bc
#
_cell.length_a   1.000
_cell.length_b   1.000
_cell.length_c   1.000
_cell.angle_alpha   90.00
_cell.angle_beta   90.00
_cell.angle_gamma   90.00
#
_symmetry.space_group_name_H-M   'P 1'
#
loop_
_entity.id
_entity.type
_entity.pdbx_description
1 polymer ?
#
loop_
_entity_poly.entity_id
_entity_poly.type
_entity_poly.pdbx_seq_one_letter_code
_entity_poly.pdbx_strand_id
1 'polypeptide(L)'
;MSLFQTPLNNAIELLDFSSSRLYTKMRSLGLAALALSSPNPPSKPSDHSNPGVLQYVNPKIGTSGLTPNGNGGMIPSVSPPFGMTRWTPQTRENYISQCPYNDLDSHIHGFQATHQPAIWMGESGQVVLVPGVGEVRPLFEERGRGFRKEGERSEAYVYEVEMQVEGVRGGWNLTESVFSPVPGGGQEVPGEVREGANGRVRRDWGERGEATEAADGPPDAESDRYDAYEHHETNDTIKVAMTAASHVGHLRFGFPESKPHTSNEPYVFIQATRQNWTGNIFIDSESQEVSGSNPQRQDYALGPYRAPGFSGYFVSRFSQPFASYGITHGASLQANTTEGTGEHLGAWVKFDSSCNEVEVRTGVSFVSIAQARKNLDIEAPSSVSFDDAVETLKEAWLEKLDRVQIEGVNETAAEYDQRTIFYTGLFHGLQYPSDFSEPLETIEGGRRTWYEGYTDQVREGEDSYYQSWSIWVGHRYAIRVFPDMLTPNRTLSVLNTACLHFSRRNASTV
;
A
#
# COMPACT_ATOMS: atom_id res chain seq x y z
N MET A 1 -0.97 48.33 -7.49
CA MET A 1 -2.02 47.45 -6.95
C MET A 1 -3.07 47.23 -8.02
N SER A 2 -2.75 46.54 -9.09
CA SER A 2 -3.74 46.22 -10.16
C SER A 2 -3.13 45.39 -11.28
N LEU A 3 -2.59 44.19 -10.99
CA LEU A 3 -2.08 43.23 -12.00
C LEU A 3 -2.16 41.76 -11.60
N PHE A 4 -2.91 41.38 -10.55
CA PHE A 4 -3.00 40.00 -10.09
C PHE A 4 -4.42 39.39 -10.08
N GLN A 5 -5.38 39.98 -10.78
CA GLN A 5 -6.77 39.46 -10.79
C GLN A 5 -7.17 38.66 -12.04
N THR A 6 -6.34 38.61 -13.07
CA THR A 6 -6.73 38.02 -14.36
C THR A 6 -6.58 36.48 -14.51
N PRO A 7 -5.75 35.73 -13.74
CA PRO A 7 -5.67 34.29 -13.92
C PRO A 7 -6.77 33.49 -13.19
N LEU A 8 -7.37 34.05 -12.13
CA LEU A 8 -8.35 33.30 -11.33
C LEU A 8 -9.74 33.22 -12.01
N ASN A 9 -10.14 34.28 -12.71
CA ASN A 9 -11.45 34.29 -13.38
C ASN A 9 -11.51 33.33 -14.56
N ASN A 10 -10.42 33.12 -15.29
CA ASN A 10 -10.40 32.16 -16.40
C ASN A 10 -10.39 30.68 -15.94
N ALA A 11 -9.97 30.40 -14.72
CA ALA A 11 -10.04 29.06 -14.14
C ALA A 11 -11.48 28.73 -13.67
N ILE A 12 -12.22 29.72 -13.25
CA ILE A 12 -13.62 29.55 -12.78
C ILE A 12 -14.60 29.43 -13.98
N GLU A 13 -14.37 30.13 -15.09
CA GLU A 13 -15.20 29.98 -16.30
C GLU A 13 -15.06 28.60 -16.97
N LEU A 14 -13.96 27.88 -16.78
CA LEU A 14 -13.78 26.48 -17.24
C LEU A 14 -14.52 25.44 -16.39
N LEU A 15 -15.10 25.82 -15.25
CA LEU A 15 -15.83 24.94 -14.35
C LEU A 15 -17.36 25.00 -14.50
N ASP A 16 -17.88 25.92 -15.31
CA ASP A 16 -19.33 26.08 -15.55
C ASP A 16 -19.80 25.22 -16.74
N PHE A 17 -19.70 23.89 -16.59
CA PHE A 17 -20.45 22.98 -17.45
C PHE A 17 -21.72 22.54 -16.74
N SER A 18 -22.83 23.15 -17.13
CA SER A 18 -24.17 22.82 -16.68
C SER A 18 -24.39 21.28 -16.62
N SER A 19 -24.80 20.82 -15.47
CA SER A 19 -25.12 19.44 -15.09
C SER A 19 -26.14 18.71 -15.99
N SER A 20 -26.85 19.45 -16.87
CA SER A 20 -27.96 18.93 -17.68
C SER A 20 -27.55 17.97 -18.81
N ARG A 21 -26.36 18.11 -19.40
CA ARG A 21 -25.93 17.23 -20.52
C ARG A 21 -25.38 15.87 -20.09
N LEU A 22 -24.83 15.76 -18.87
CA LEU A 22 -24.38 14.46 -18.33
C LEU A 22 -25.58 13.62 -17.90
N TYR A 23 -26.59 14.25 -17.30
CA TYR A 23 -27.82 13.58 -16.85
C TYR A 23 -28.58 12.90 -18.01
N THR A 24 -28.62 13.53 -19.17
CA THR A 24 -29.29 12.99 -20.35
C THR A 24 -28.53 11.83 -20.98
N LYS A 25 -27.19 11.83 -20.91
CA LYS A 25 -26.35 10.78 -21.49
C LYS A 25 -26.26 9.51 -20.58
N MET A 26 -26.38 9.68 -19.26
CA MET A 26 -26.45 8.55 -18.31
C MET A 26 -27.81 7.85 -18.37
N ARG A 27 -28.90 8.56 -18.67
CA ARG A 27 -30.23 7.97 -18.89
C ARG A 27 -30.29 7.05 -20.09
N SER A 28 -29.51 7.32 -21.15
CA SER A 28 -29.46 6.51 -22.36
C SER A 28 -28.64 5.22 -22.20
N LEU A 29 -27.90 5.06 -21.10
CA LEU A 29 -27.08 3.89 -20.79
C LEU A 29 -27.75 2.96 -19.75
N GLY A 30 -29.00 3.21 -19.38
CA GLY A 30 -29.73 2.34 -18.45
C GLY A 30 -29.23 2.36 -17.00
N LEU A 31 -28.40 3.34 -16.64
CA LEU A 31 -27.93 3.52 -15.25
C LEU A 31 -29.03 4.16 -14.40
N ALA A 32 -29.42 3.47 -13.33
CA ALA A 32 -30.41 3.93 -12.37
C ALA A 32 -30.04 5.30 -11.78
N ALA A 33 -31.06 6.11 -11.45
CA ALA A 33 -30.87 7.45 -10.92
C ALA A 33 -30.10 7.39 -9.59
N LEU A 34 -28.97 8.07 -9.52
CA LEU A 34 -28.26 8.36 -8.29
C LEU A 34 -29.05 9.41 -7.50
N ALA A 35 -29.69 9.03 -6.43
CA ALA A 35 -30.29 9.95 -5.47
C ALA A 35 -29.20 10.42 -4.49
N LEU A 36 -28.72 11.66 -4.66
CA LEU A 36 -27.87 12.31 -3.65
C LEU A 36 -28.77 12.77 -2.49
N SER A 37 -28.65 12.13 -1.35
CA SER A 37 -29.35 12.58 -0.15
C SER A 37 -28.64 13.78 0.48
N SER A 38 -29.43 14.77 0.95
CA SER A 38 -28.93 15.86 1.80
C SER A 38 -28.30 15.29 3.09
N PRO A 39 -27.34 16.00 3.73
CA PRO A 39 -26.69 15.50 4.95
C PRO A 39 -27.75 15.20 6.02
N ASN A 40 -27.88 13.93 6.35
CA ASN A 40 -28.75 13.47 7.42
C ASN A 40 -28.19 13.92 8.78
N PRO A 41 -29.06 14.17 9.78
CA PRO A 41 -28.64 14.39 11.14
C PRO A 41 -27.90 13.15 11.66
N PRO A 42 -27.04 13.26 12.70
CA PRO A 42 -26.20 12.18 13.18
C PRO A 42 -27.06 10.92 13.43
N SER A 43 -26.68 9.85 12.77
CA SER A 43 -27.35 8.56 12.79
C SER A 43 -27.33 7.96 14.21
N LYS A 44 -28.40 7.23 14.56
CA LYS A 44 -28.45 6.36 15.75
C LYS A 44 -27.23 5.43 15.77
N PRO A 45 -26.79 4.96 16.97
CA PRO A 45 -25.72 3.98 17.05
C PRO A 45 -25.97 2.84 16.08
N SER A 46 -25.03 2.59 15.19
CA SER A 46 -25.12 1.53 14.19
C SER A 46 -25.17 0.18 14.88
N ASP A 47 -26.05 -0.70 14.40
CA ASP A 47 -25.99 -2.11 14.73
C ASP A 47 -24.68 -2.66 14.13
N HIS A 48 -23.66 -2.87 14.97
CA HIS A 48 -22.31 -3.29 14.57
C HIS A 48 -22.28 -4.64 13.85
N SER A 49 -23.39 -5.39 13.83
CA SER A 49 -23.53 -6.68 13.13
C SER A 49 -23.82 -6.53 11.63
N ASN A 50 -24.25 -5.35 11.16
CA ASN A 50 -24.60 -5.15 9.75
C ASN A 50 -23.38 -4.61 8.95
N PRO A 51 -22.84 -5.36 7.97
CA PRO A 51 -21.73 -4.90 7.16
C PRO A 51 -22.08 -3.73 6.21
N GLY A 52 -23.35 -3.38 6.08
CA GLY A 52 -23.81 -2.31 5.19
C GLY A 52 -23.33 -2.51 3.76
N VAL A 53 -22.90 -1.43 3.10
CA VAL A 53 -22.37 -1.47 1.73
C VAL A 53 -21.00 -2.14 1.63
N LEU A 54 -20.28 -2.35 2.75
CA LEU A 54 -18.97 -3.00 2.76
C LEU A 54 -19.02 -4.47 2.30
N GLN A 55 -20.16 -5.15 2.42
CA GLN A 55 -20.33 -6.50 1.89
C GLN A 55 -20.10 -6.58 0.36
N TYR A 56 -20.20 -5.46 -0.35
CA TYR A 56 -19.97 -5.38 -1.79
C TYR A 56 -18.55 -4.94 -2.15
N VAL A 57 -17.69 -4.64 -1.17
CA VAL A 57 -16.30 -4.26 -1.45
C VAL A 57 -15.43 -5.50 -1.55
N ASN A 58 -14.80 -5.71 -2.70
CA ASN A 58 -13.83 -6.78 -2.90
C ASN A 58 -12.45 -6.20 -3.24
N PRO A 59 -11.55 -6.04 -2.25
CA PRO A 59 -10.21 -5.47 -2.48
C PRO A 59 -9.33 -6.27 -3.43
N LYS A 60 -9.69 -7.53 -3.72
CA LYS A 60 -8.93 -8.42 -4.63
C LYS A 60 -9.24 -8.18 -6.11
N ILE A 61 -10.26 -7.40 -6.45
CA ILE A 61 -10.53 -7.03 -7.85
C ILE A 61 -9.34 -6.21 -8.39
N GLY A 62 -8.76 -6.67 -9.51
CA GLY A 62 -7.61 -6.03 -10.15
C GLY A 62 -6.24 -6.45 -9.59
N THR A 63 -6.19 -7.52 -8.77
CA THR A 63 -4.93 -8.02 -8.18
C THR A 63 -4.32 -9.19 -8.95
N SER A 64 -5.08 -9.82 -9.88
CA SER A 64 -4.64 -10.97 -10.68
C SER A 64 -4.04 -10.56 -12.02
N GLY A 65 -3.03 -11.29 -12.49
CA GLY A 65 -2.49 -11.17 -13.83
C GLY A 65 -1.23 -11.98 -14.05
N LEU A 66 -1.09 -12.56 -15.25
CA LEU A 66 0.04 -13.43 -15.62
C LEU A 66 1.35 -12.67 -15.85
N THR A 67 1.27 -11.38 -16.16
CA THR A 67 2.46 -10.55 -16.40
C THR A 67 2.55 -9.44 -15.36
N PRO A 68 3.73 -8.86 -15.10
CA PRO A 68 3.88 -7.74 -14.17
C PRO A 68 2.91 -6.59 -14.43
N ASN A 69 2.71 -6.24 -15.70
CA ASN A 69 1.76 -5.20 -16.13
C ASN A 69 0.37 -5.73 -16.48
N GLY A 70 0.13 -7.03 -16.36
CA GLY A 70 -1.11 -7.68 -16.77
C GLY A 70 -2.19 -7.68 -15.71
N ASN A 71 -1.85 -7.43 -14.44
CA ASN A 71 -2.83 -7.22 -13.38
C ASN A 71 -3.39 -5.78 -13.42
N GLY A 72 -4.48 -5.54 -12.71
CA GLY A 72 -5.07 -4.21 -12.62
C GLY A 72 -4.27 -3.19 -11.80
N GLY A 73 -3.12 -3.57 -11.27
CA GLY A 73 -2.28 -2.71 -10.43
C GLY A 73 -2.83 -2.50 -9.02
N MET A 74 -3.81 -3.30 -8.61
CA MET A 74 -4.42 -3.25 -7.28
C MET A 74 -3.78 -4.23 -6.31
N ILE A 75 -3.98 -3.99 -5.02
CA ILE A 75 -3.51 -4.83 -3.91
C ILE A 75 -4.61 -4.98 -2.87
N PRO A 76 -4.70 -6.11 -2.16
CA PRO A 76 -5.68 -6.30 -1.09
C PRO A 76 -5.21 -5.57 0.18
N SER A 77 -5.22 -4.24 0.12
CA SER A 77 -4.68 -3.40 1.18
C SER A 77 -5.71 -3.04 2.23
N VAL A 78 -5.25 -2.89 3.46
CA VAL A 78 -5.97 -2.22 4.54
C VAL A 78 -5.35 -0.84 4.79
N SER A 79 -6.19 0.18 4.80
CA SER A 79 -5.85 1.58 5.04
C SER A 79 -7.15 2.38 5.16
N PRO A 80 -7.22 3.46 5.94
CA PRO A 80 -8.39 4.34 5.88
C PRO A 80 -8.46 5.08 4.53
N PRO A 81 -9.63 5.64 4.20
CA PRO A 81 -9.76 6.51 3.03
C PRO A 81 -8.68 7.61 3.05
N PHE A 82 -7.95 7.74 1.94
CA PHE A 82 -6.83 8.70 1.78
C PHE A 82 -5.64 8.48 2.73
N GLY A 83 -5.52 7.32 3.37
CA GLY A 83 -4.40 7.02 4.27
C GLY A 83 -3.03 7.17 3.61
N MET A 84 -2.02 7.60 4.38
CA MET A 84 -0.65 7.73 3.88
C MET A 84 -0.09 6.37 3.49
N THR A 85 -0.28 5.38 4.33
CA THR A 85 0.31 4.05 4.20
C THR A 85 -0.77 3.01 3.98
N ARG A 86 -0.51 2.10 3.05
CA ARG A 86 -1.34 0.92 2.84
C ARG A 86 -0.59 -0.32 3.30
N TRP A 87 -1.27 -1.14 4.07
CA TRP A 87 -0.73 -2.41 4.51
C TRP A 87 -1.28 -3.55 3.66
N THR A 88 -0.40 -4.42 3.19
CA THR A 88 -0.75 -5.49 2.26
C THR A 88 0.11 -6.73 2.48
N PRO A 89 -0.41 -7.95 2.23
CA PRO A 89 0.46 -9.11 2.10
C PRO A 89 1.43 -8.90 0.95
N GLN A 90 2.64 -9.41 1.09
CA GLN A 90 3.67 -9.36 0.08
C GLN A 90 3.87 -10.75 -0.52
N THR A 91 3.46 -10.96 -1.77
CA THR A 91 3.75 -12.17 -2.54
C THR A 91 4.92 -11.97 -3.51
N ARG A 92 5.26 -10.72 -3.81
CA ARG A 92 6.35 -10.31 -4.72
C ARG A 92 7.09 -9.10 -4.17
N GLU A 93 8.36 -8.96 -4.50
CA GLU A 93 9.02 -7.66 -4.33
C GLU A 93 8.45 -6.66 -5.34
N ASN A 94 8.00 -5.53 -4.84
CA ASN A 94 7.44 -4.49 -5.68
C ASN A 94 8.52 -3.51 -6.19
N TYR A 95 8.31 -3.05 -7.41
CA TYR A 95 9.12 -2.02 -8.08
C TYR A 95 8.24 -1.34 -9.14
N ILE A 96 8.79 -0.37 -9.87
CA ILE A 96 8.07 0.21 -11.02
C ILE A 96 7.69 -0.93 -11.97
N SER A 97 6.40 -1.03 -12.27
CA SER A 97 5.74 -2.07 -13.07
C SER A 97 5.38 -3.37 -12.32
N GLN A 98 5.59 -3.45 -11.01
CA GLN A 98 5.17 -4.60 -10.21
C GLN A 98 4.59 -4.21 -8.86
N CYS A 99 3.38 -4.67 -8.56
CA CYS A 99 2.77 -4.54 -7.23
C CYS A 99 3.30 -5.59 -6.25
N PRO A 100 3.20 -5.34 -4.93
CA PRO A 100 3.67 -6.30 -3.93
C PRO A 100 2.81 -7.56 -3.80
N TYR A 101 1.64 -7.61 -4.42
CA TYR A 101 0.73 -8.75 -4.35
C TYR A 101 0.20 -9.13 -5.73
N ASN A 102 0.07 -10.42 -5.96
CA ASN A 102 -0.67 -10.98 -7.09
C ASN A 102 -1.50 -12.18 -6.61
N ASP A 103 -2.79 -12.19 -6.95
CA ASP A 103 -3.71 -13.23 -6.51
C ASP A 103 -3.42 -14.63 -7.10
N LEU A 104 -2.59 -14.73 -8.12
CA LEU A 104 -2.14 -16.00 -8.67
C LEU A 104 -0.99 -16.65 -7.88
N ASP A 105 -0.36 -15.90 -6.98
CA ASP A 105 0.74 -16.43 -6.18
C ASP A 105 0.24 -17.30 -5.03
N SER A 106 1.04 -18.29 -4.63
CA SER A 106 0.73 -19.27 -3.60
C SER A 106 1.53 -19.07 -2.31
N HIS A 107 2.45 -18.11 -2.26
CA HIS A 107 3.33 -17.87 -1.12
C HIS A 107 3.29 -16.39 -0.70
N ILE A 108 3.22 -16.17 0.61
CA ILE A 108 3.38 -14.85 1.23
C ILE A 108 4.78 -14.76 1.84
N HIS A 109 5.49 -13.69 1.53
CA HIS A 109 6.87 -13.40 1.96
C HIS A 109 6.92 -12.37 3.09
N GLY A 110 5.79 -11.84 3.52
CA GLY A 110 5.66 -10.89 4.61
C GLY A 110 4.45 -9.97 4.44
N PHE A 111 4.35 -8.97 5.32
CA PHE A 111 3.29 -7.96 5.34
C PHE A 111 3.94 -6.59 5.26
N GLN A 112 3.63 -5.88 4.21
CA GLN A 112 4.35 -4.67 3.80
C GLN A 112 3.53 -3.41 4.06
N ALA A 113 4.17 -2.42 4.70
CA ALA A 113 3.76 -1.03 4.60
C ALA A 113 4.21 -0.51 3.24
N THR A 114 3.28 -0.20 2.34
CA THR A 114 3.60 0.28 0.99
C THR A 114 3.12 1.70 0.77
N HIS A 115 3.93 2.47 0.06
CA HIS A 115 3.61 3.81 -0.41
C HIS A 115 3.61 3.88 -1.94
N GLN A 116 3.63 2.72 -2.63
CA GLN A 116 3.53 2.64 -4.08
C GLN A 116 2.10 2.99 -4.52
N PRO A 117 1.87 4.16 -5.13
CA PRO A 117 0.51 4.63 -5.41
C PRO A 117 -0.13 3.94 -6.62
N ALA A 118 0.68 3.46 -7.54
CA ALA A 118 0.25 2.76 -8.74
C ALA A 118 1.40 1.94 -9.32
N ILE A 119 1.07 0.96 -10.15
CA ILE A 119 2.03 0.03 -10.76
C ILE A 119 3.15 0.73 -11.56
N TRP A 120 2.88 1.90 -12.15
CA TRP A 120 3.89 2.69 -12.89
C TRP A 120 4.67 3.68 -12.03
N MET A 121 4.40 3.71 -10.73
CA MET A 121 5.14 4.49 -9.75
C MET A 121 5.87 3.53 -8.82
N GLY A 122 7.08 3.89 -8.40
CA GLY A 122 7.86 3.01 -7.53
C GLY A 122 7.49 3.12 -6.05
N GLU A 123 8.07 2.24 -5.28
CA GLU A 123 7.97 2.21 -3.82
C GLU A 123 8.82 3.30 -3.17
N SER A 124 8.41 3.72 -2.00
CA SER A 124 9.12 4.71 -1.18
C SER A 124 9.04 4.36 0.30
N GLY A 125 10.20 4.22 0.96
CA GLY A 125 10.31 4.12 2.42
C GLY A 125 9.56 2.96 3.07
N GLN A 126 9.45 1.82 2.38
CA GLN A 126 8.70 0.65 2.84
C GLN A 126 9.34 -0.03 4.05
N VAL A 127 8.53 -0.77 4.81
CA VAL A 127 8.96 -1.74 5.83
C VAL A 127 8.13 -3.02 5.70
N VAL A 128 8.75 -4.19 5.94
CA VAL A 128 8.06 -5.49 5.85
C VAL A 128 8.22 -6.26 7.15
N LEU A 129 7.12 -6.78 7.68
CA LEU A 129 7.08 -7.68 8.83
C LEU A 129 6.86 -9.12 8.37
N VAL A 130 7.66 -10.04 8.89
CA VAL A 130 7.65 -11.45 8.49
C VAL A 130 7.55 -12.34 9.72
N PRO A 131 6.36 -12.87 10.04
CA PRO A 131 6.24 -13.83 11.14
C PRO A 131 6.82 -15.19 10.74
N GLY A 132 7.40 -15.90 11.71
CA GLY A 132 7.95 -17.22 11.50
C GLY A 132 8.14 -18.01 12.77
N VAL A 133 8.56 -19.27 12.61
CA VAL A 133 8.83 -20.20 13.71
C VAL A 133 10.17 -20.88 13.44
N GLY A 134 11.01 -21.00 14.47
CA GLY A 134 12.30 -21.68 14.42
C GLY A 134 13.44 -20.82 13.88
N GLU A 135 14.03 -21.18 12.75
CA GLU A 135 15.14 -20.47 12.14
C GLU A 135 14.68 -19.20 11.44
N VAL A 136 15.36 -18.08 11.70
CA VAL A 136 15.09 -16.80 11.05
C VAL A 136 15.57 -16.85 9.60
N ARG A 137 14.66 -16.55 8.66
CA ARG A 137 14.94 -16.52 7.22
C ARG A 137 14.80 -15.10 6.69
N PRO A 138 15.88 -14.36 6.53
CA PRO A 138 15.82 -12.95 6.12
C PRO A 138 15.69 -12.75 4.60
N LEU A 139 16.17 -13.69 3.79
CA LEU A 139 16.14 -13.57 2.34
C LEU A 139 14.72 -13.74 1.79
N PHE A 140 14.36 -12.94 0.80
CA PHE A 140 13.04 -12.97 0.20
C PHE A 140 12.69 -14.37 -0.34
N GLU A 141 13.63 -15.00 -1.03
CA GLU A 141 13.47 -16.31 -1.67
C GLU A 141 13.26 -17.46 -0.67
N GLU A 142 13.71 -17.28 0.58
CA GLU A 142 13.69 -18.34 1.59
C GLU A 142 12.55 -18.20 2.60
N ARG A 143 11.98 -16.98 2.74
CA ARG A 143 10.99 -16.68 3.77
C ARG A 143 9.55 -16.90 3.35
N GLY A 144 9.32 -17.22 2.07
CA GLY A 144 8.00 -17.48 1.52
C GLY A 144 7.29 -18.63 2.20
N ARG A 145 6.02 -18.45 2.57
CA ARG A 145 5.17 -19.45 3.22
C ARG A 145 3.93 -19.68 2.42
N GLY A 146 3.63 -20.95 2.14
CA GLY A 146 2.43 -21.35 1.43
C GLY A 146 1.16 -20.92 2.19
N PHE A 147 0.12 -20.55 1.49
CA PHE A 147 -1.19 -20.25 2.03
C PHE A 147 -2.30 -20.74 1.11
N ARG A 148 -3.50 -20.93 1.67
CA ARG A 148 -4.68 -21.34 0.90
C ARG A 148 -5.56 -20.14 0.61
N LYS A 149 -5.99 -20.00 -0.64
CA LYS A 149 -6.87 -18.89 -1.08
C LYS A 149 -8.22 -18.90 -0.37
N GLU A 150 -8.75 -20.08 -0.05
CA GLU A 150 -10.01 -20.26 0.67
C GLU A 150 -9.94 -19.77 2.12
N GLY A 151 -8.74 -19.75 2.70
CA GLY A 151 -8.48 -19.21 4.04
C GLY A 151 -8.05 -17.74 4.05
N GLU A 152 -7.99 -17.09 2.90
CA GLU A 152 -7.64 -15.68 2.76
C GLU A 152 -8.91 -14.82 2.81
N ARG A 153 -9.03 -13.99 3.83
CA ARG A 153 -10.09 -12.99 3.97
C ARG A 153 -9.52 -11.61 3.71
N SER A 154 -10.09 -10.91 2.73
CA SER A 154 -9.67 -9.55 2.36
C SER A 154 -10.89 -8.64 2.32
N GLU A 155 -10.98 -7.73 3.26
CA GLU A 155 -12.01 -6.71 3.35
C GLU A 155 -11.39 -5.31 3.39
N ALA A 156 -12.17 -4.26 3.23
CA ALA A 156 -11.69 -2.89 3.24
C ALA A 156 -10.96 -2.48 4.53
N TYR A 157 -11.22 -3.19 5.63
CA TYR A 157 -10.82 -2.83 7.00
C TYR A 157 -10.04 -3.91 7.73
N VAL A 158 -9.98 -5.12 7.20
CA VAL A 158 -9.21 -6.23 7.78
C VAL A 158 -8.73 -7.18 6.68
N TYR A 159 -7.52 -7.70 6.86
CA TYR A 159 -6.99 -8.79 6.07
C TYR A 159 -6.59 -9.93 7.00
N GLU A 160 -6.99 -11.15 6.69
CA GLU A 160 -6.68 -12.34 7.48
C GLU A 160 -6.23 -13.47 6.58
N VAL A 161 -5.23 -14.25 7.04
CA VAL A 161 -4.73 -15.41 6.32
C VAL A 161 -4.08 -16.42 7.26
N GLU A 162 -4.15 -17.70 6.90
CA GLU A 162 -3.39 -18.77 7.52
C GLU A 162 -2.26 -19.22 6.59
N MET A 163 -1.02 -19.18 7.11
CA MET A 163 0.18 -19.56 6.38
C MET A 163 0.79 -20.81 6.98
N GLN A 164 1.41 -21.66 6.16
CA GLN A 164 2.13 -22.84 6.61
C GLN A 164 3.36 -22.45 7.45
N VAL A 165 3.66 -23.21 8.50
CA VAL A 165 4.87 -23.03 9.32
C VAL A 165 6.12 -23.35 8.51
N GLU A 166 6.09 -24.42 7.71
CA GLU A 166 7.19 -24.77 6.84
C GLU A 166 7.29 -23.80 5.67
N GLY A 167 8.41 -23.10 5.58
CA GLY A 167 8.75 -22.31 4.40
C GLY A 167 9.25 -23.21 3.27
N VAL A 168 9.41 -22.65 2.08
CA VAL A 168 9.95 -23.36 0.92
C VAL A 168 11.32 -23.96 1.23
N ARG A 169 11.43 -25.29 1.17
CA ARG A 169 12.72 -25.97 1.19
C ARG A 169 13.22 -26.10 -0.25
N GLY A 170 14.16 -25.29 -0.61
CA GLY A 170 14.76 -25.28 -1.95
C GLY A 170 14.46 -23.96 -2.65
N GLY A 171 15.54 -23.31 -3.09
CA GLY A 171 15.43 -22.02 -3.77
C GLY A 171 14.46 -22.10 -4.93
N TRP A 172 13.63 -21.09 -5.07
CA TRP A 172 12.83 -20.90 -6.26
C TRP A 172 13.76 -21.00 -7.47
N ASN A 173 13.51 -21.96 -8.36
CA ASN A 173 14.15 -21.97 -9.66
C ASN A 173 13.52 -20.79 -10.44
N LEU A 174 14.17 -19.62 -10.35
CA LEU A 174 13.81 -18.43 -11.13
C LEU A 174 13.82 -18.65 -12.65
N THR A 175 14.22 -19.86 -13.09
CA THR A 175 14.20 -20.25 -14.50
C THR A 175 12.81 -20.54 -15.06
N GLU A 176 11.78 -20.65 -14.22
CA GLU A 176 10.38 -20.83 -14.67
C GLU A 176 9.51 -19.57 -14.52
N SER A 177 9.98 -18.52 -13.87
CA SER A 177 9.37 -17.21 -14.07
C SER A 177 9.77 -16.70 -15.45
N VAL A 178 8.83 -16.50 -16.33
CA VAL A 178 8.99 -16.01 -17.72
C VAL A 178 9.65 -14.62 -17.78
N PHE A 179 10.09 -14.09 -16.64
CA PHE A 179 10.80 -12.84 -16.51
C PHE A 179 12.00 -13.02 -15.58
N SER A 180 13.15 -13.31 -16.17
CA SER A 180 14.40 -12.92 -15.53
C SER A 180 14.32 -11.43 -15.17
N PRO A 181 14.69 -11.01 -13.94
CA PRO A 181 14.92 -9.61 -13.69
C PRO A 181 15.94 -9.15 -14.73
N VAL A 182 15.68 -8.04 -15.40
CA VAL A 182 16.67 -7.41 -16.27
C VAL A 182 17.94 -7.27 -15.42
N PRO A 183 19.03 -7.96 -15.74
CA PRO A 183 20.22 -7.89 -14.92
C PRO A 183 20.78 -6.48 -15.05
N GLY A 184 20.88 -5.78 -13.94
CA GLY A 184 21.54 -4.49 -13.85
C GLY A 184 20.71 -3.34 -14.38
N GLY A 185 19.94 -2.71 -13.48
CA GLY A 185 19.76 -1.27 -13.51
C GLY A 185 21.09 -0.56 -13.19
N GLY A 186 22.19 -1.04 -13.77
CA GLY A 186 23.40 -0.26 -13.94
C GLY A 186 23.03 0.90 -14.82
N GLN A 187 23.38 2.10 -14.42
CA GLN A 187 23.28 3.33 -15.17
C GLN A 187 23.59 3.07 -16.65
N GLU A 188 22.58 2.94 -17.49
CA GLU A 188 22.75 3.30 -18.89
C GLU A 188 22.94 4.82 -18.89
N VAL A 189 24.17 5.22 -19.07
CA VAL A 189 24.54 6.58 -19.45
C VAL A 189 23.65 6.95 -20.63
N PRO A 190 22.90 8.05 -20.61
CA PRO A 190 22.06 8.46 -21.73
C PRO A 190 22.92 8.48 -22.99
N GLY A 191 22.50 7.75 -24.02
CA GLY A 191 23.19 7.74 -25.29
C GLY A 191 23.42 9.17 -25.79
N GLU A 192 24.57 9.40 -26.42
CA GLU A 192 24.99 10.70 -26.94
C GLU A 192 23.86 11.43 -27.65
N VAL A 193 23.52 12.60 -27.12
CA VAL A 193 22.60 13.52 -27.77
C VAL A 193 23.33 14.13 -28.99
N ARG A 194 23.00 13.67 -30.17
CA ARG A 194 23.47 14.31 -31.39
C ARG A 194 22.53 15.46 -31.74
N GLU A 195 23.02 16.69 -31.63
CA GLU A 195 22.32 17.86 -32.13
C GLU A 195 22.26 17.83 -33.66
N GLY A 196 21.08 17.73 -34.22
CA GLY A 196 20.88 17.93 -35.65
C GLY A 196 20.87 19.42 -36.00
N ALA A 197 21.36 19.74 -37.19
CA ALA A 197 21.61 21.11 -37.71
C ALA A 197 20.42 22.09 -37.70
N ASN A 198 19.27 21.76 -37.16
CA ASN A 198 18.07 22.59 -37.15
C ASN A 198 17.41 22.74 -35.77
N GLY A 199 18.15 22.50 -34.67
CA GLY A 199 17.66 22.80 -33.30
C GLY A 199 16.38 22.03 -32.84
N ARG A 200 16.02 20.92 -33.50
CA ARG A 200 14.90 20.05 -33.05
C ARG A 200 15.45 18.72 -32.56
N VAL A 201 15.28 18.46 -31.30
CA VAL A 201 15.54 17.14 -30.68
C VAL A 201 14.50 16.15 -31.20
N ARG A 202 14.93 15.21 -32.05
CA ARG A 202 14.15 14.06 -32.46
C ARG A 202 14.59 12.85 -31.64
N ARG A 203 13.70 12.26 -30.87
CA ARG A 203 13.93 10.92 -30.30
C ARG A 203 13.60 9.90 -31.37
N ASP A 204 14.60 9.16 -31.77
CA ASP A 204 14.42 8.04 -32.69
C ASP A 204 13.91 6.85 -31.90
N TRP A 205 12.66 6.51 -32.09
CA TRP A 205 12.09 5.25 -31.62
C TRP A 205 12.33 4.25 -32.74
N GLY A 206 13.27 3.32 -32.52
CA GLY A 206 13.59 2.25 -33.47
C GLY A 206 12.32 1.60 -34.04
N GLU A 207 12.31 1.39 -35.32
CA GLU A 207 11.22 0.79 -36.10
C GLU A 207 10.78 -0.53 -35.46
N ARG A 208 9.47 -0.64 -35.18
CA ARG A 208 8.86 -1.90 -34.82
C ARG A 208 8.95 -2.85 -36.02
N GLY A 209 9.61 -3.97 -35.81
CA GLY A 209 9.55 -5.09 -36.75
C GLY A 209 8.11 -5.52 -37.00
N GLU A 210 7.80 -5.82 -38.24
CA GLU A 210 6.50 -6.28 -38.71
C GLU A 210 6.04 -7.51 -37.89
N ALA A 211 4.82 -7.44 -37.38
CA ALA A 211 4.16 -8.58 -36.73
C ALA A 211 3.90 -9.64 -37.82
N THR A 212 4.57 -10.77 -37.73
CA THR A 212 4.18 -11.97 -38.47
C THR A 212 2.87 -12.50 -37.92
N GLU A 213 1.89 -12.67 -38.79
CA GLU A 213 0.61 -13.33 -38.50
C GLU A 213 0.86 -14.71 -37.85
N ALA A 214 0.40 -14.87 -36.62
CA ALA A 214 0.39 -16.16 -35.97
C ALA A 214 -0.80 -16.97 -36.48
N ALA A 215 -0.50 -18.17 -36.99
CA ALA A 215 -1.49 -19.13 -37.47
C ALA A 215 -2.46 -19.54 -36.35
N ASP A 216 -3.76 -19.50 -36.67
CA ASP A 216 -4.85 -20.09 -35.87
C ASP A 216 -4.69 -21.60 -35.77
N GLY A 217 -4.33 -22.09 -34.58
CA GLY A 217 -4.52 -23.49 -34.16
C GLY A 217 -5.05 -23.49 -32.72
N PRO A 218 -6.02 -24.33 -32.38
CA PRO A 218 -6.52 -24.43 -31.03
C PRO A 218 -5.39 -24.88 -30.11
N PRO A 219 -5.20 -24.28 -28.91
CA PRO A 219 -4.25 -24.81 -27.95
C PRO A 219 -4.78 -26.13 -27.42
N ASP A 220 -4.08 -27.21 -27.76
CA ASP A 220 -4.30 -28.51 -27.16
C ASP A 220 -4.10 -28.40 -25.63
N ALA A 221 -4.99 -29.06 -24.91
CA ALA A 221 -5.04 -29.11 -23.47
C ALA A 221 -3.72 -29.65 -22.88
N GLU A 222 -2.88 -28.74 -22.43
CA GLU A 222 -1.84 -28.99 -21.43
C GLU A 222 -2.22 -28.33 -20.08
N SER A 223 -3.41 -28.72 -19.58
CA SER A 223 -3.94 -28.22 -18.29
C SER A 223 -3.53 -29.10 -17.09
N ASP A 224 -2.59 -30.03 -17.24
CA ASP A 224 -2.31 -31.03 -16.22
C ASP A 224 -0.84 -31.03 -15.73
N ARG A 225 -0.23 -29.85 -15.60
CA ARG A 225 1.06 -29.70 -14.90
C ARG A 225 1.04 -28.65 -13.77
N TYR A 226 -0.04 -28.59 -13.02
CA TYR A 226 0.09 -28.21 -11.63
C TYR A 226 0.46 -29.48 -10.87
N ASP A 227 1.75 -29.69 -10.66
CA ASP A 227 2.20 -30.72 -9.75
C ASP A 227 1.46 -30.53 -8.44
N ALA A 228 0.61 -31.53 -8.15
CA ALA A 228 -0.03 -31.68 -6.86
C ALA A 228 1.11 -31.86 -5.84
N TYR A 229 1.56 -30.75 -5.22
CA TYR A 229 2.31 -30.84 -4.01
C TYR A 229 1.46 -31.63 -3.02
N GLU A 230 1.91 -32.82 -2.66
CA GLU A 230 1.29 -33.57 -1.57
C GLU A 230 1.27 -32.67 -0.35
N HIS A 231 0.13 -32.05 -0.10
CA HIS A 231 -0.14 -31.31 1.10
C HIS A 231 -0.18 -32.30 2.24
N HIS A 232 0.94 -32.50 2.92
CA HIS A 232 0.88 -33.00 4.27
C HIS A 232 0.05 -31.99 5.07
N GLU A 233 -1.14 -32.38 5.47
CA GLU A 233 -1.98 -31.61 6.39
C GLU A 233 -1.25 -31.53 7.75
N THR A 234 -0.29 -30.61 7.86
CA THR A 234 0.19 -30.19 9.17
C THR A 234 -0.80 -29.14 9.64
N ASN A 235 -1.48 -29.39 10.77
CA ASN A 235 -2.36 -28.44 11.43
C ASN A 235 -1.60 -27.23 12.02
N ASP A 236 -0.32 -27.10 11.70
CA ASP A 236 0.56 -26.09 12.24
C ASP A 236 0.60 -24.91 11.26
N THR A 237 -0.24 -23.90 11.51
CA THR A 237 -0.30 -22.68 10.72
C THR A 237 0.07 -21.45 11.56
N ILE A 238 0.63 -20.45 10.89
CA ILE A 238 0.75 -19.09 11.43
C ILE A 238 -0.48 -18.32 10.98
N LYS A 239 -1.27 -17.84 11.92
CA LYS A 239 -2.44 -17.01 11.68
C LYS A 239 -2.01 -15.55 11.66
N VAL A 240 -2.47 -14.81 10.67
CA VAL A 240 -2.18 -13.38 10.56
C VAL A 240 -3.48 -12.63 10.40
N ALA A 241 -3.65 -11.60 11.21
CA ALA A 241 -4.69 -10.59 11.03
C ALA A 241 -4.03 -9.21 10.96
N MET A 242 -4.54 -8.33 10.10
CA MET A 242 -3.96 -7.02 9.85
C MET A 242 -5.06 -5.98 9.66
N THR A 243 -4.93 -4.85 10.36
CA THR A 243 -5.73 -3.63 10.17
C THR A 243 -4.81 -2.41 10.21
N ALA A 244 -5.33 -1.20 9.97
CA ALA A 244 -4.49 -0.02 9.88
C ALA A 244 -5.21 1.27 10.23
N ALA A 245 -4.43 2.27 10.68
CA ALA A 245 -4.75 3.68 10.64
C ALA A 245 -3.98 4.37 9.49
N SER A 246 -3.96 5.70 9.42
CA SER A 246 -3.31 6.42 8.32
C SER A 246 -1.79 6.19 8.28
N HIS A 247 -1.15 6.18 9.44
CA HIS A 247 0.30 6.08 9.60
C HIS A 247 0.71 4.83 10.38
N VAL A 248 -0.23 3.96 10.76
CA VAL A 248 0.05 2.82 11.63
C VAL A 248 -0.58 1.55 11.07
N GLY A 249 0.22 0.48 10.99
CA GLY A 249 -0.28 -0.88 10.83
C GLY A 249 -0.42 -1.56 12.18
N HIS A 250 -1.51 -2.26 12.41
CA HIS A 250 -1.73 -3.10 13.57
C HIS A 250 -1.89 -4.55 13.11
N LEU A 251 -0.93 -5.39 13.44
CA LEU A 251 -0.86 -6.78 13.00
C LEU A 251 -0.90 -7.71 14.21
N ARG A 252 -1.61 -8.80 14.08
CA ARG A 252 -1.69 -9.88 15.08
C ARG A 252 -1.17 -11.16 14.44
N PHE A 253 -0.18 -11.78 15.06
CA PHE A 253 0.42 -13.04 14.64
C PHE A 253 0.12 -14.12 15.65
N GLY A 254 -0.68 -15.12 15.27
CA GLY A 254 -0.93 -16.32 16.05
C GLY A 254 0.02 -17.43 15.62
N PHE A 255 0.71 -18.03 16.58
CA PHE A 255 1.67 -19.11 16.35
C PHE A 255 1.12 -20.45 16.83
N PRO A 256 1.49 -21.57 16.20
CA PRO A 256 1.08 -22.90 16.66
C PRO A 256 1.68 -23.22 18.02
N GLU A 257 1.01 -24.06 18.78
CA GLU A 257 1.51 -24.54 20.06
C GLU A 257 2.87 -25.27 19.88
N SER A 258 3.81 -24.97 20.74
CA SER A 258 5.13 -25.61 20.74
C SER A 258 5.02 -27.10 21.02
N LYS A 259 5.56 -27.92 20.13
CA LYS A 259 5.68 -29.37 20.36
C LYS A 259 6.90 -29.67 21.21
N PRO A 260 6.85 -30.65 22.17
CA PRO A 260 8.00 -31.08 22.93
C PRO A 260 9.13 -31.49 21.98
N HIS A 261 10.36 -31.06 22.27
CA HIS A 261 11.60 -31.38 21.55
C HIS A 261 11.80 -30.71 20.17
N THR A 262 11.02 -29.71 19.82
CA THR A 262 11.28 -28.85 18.64
C THR A 262 11.67 -27.46 19.11
N SER A 263 12.73 -26.88 18.54
CA SER A 263 13.13 -25.48 18.80
C SER A 263 12.24 -24.54 17.98
N ASN A 264 10.94 -24.55 18.27
CA ASN A 264 9.93 -23.80 17.53
C ASN A 264 9.66 -22.43 18.19
N GLU A 265 10.73 -21.66 18.44
CA GLU A 265 10.58 -20.31 18.96
C GLU A 265 9.91 -19.43 17.91
N PRO A 266 8.77 -18.79 18.23
CA PRO A 266 8.17 -17.80 17.36
C PRO A 266 9.10 -16.61 17.16
N TYR A 267 9.09 -16.04 15.97
CA TYR A 267 9.85 -14.82 15.67
C TYR A 267 9.09 -13.89 14.73
N VAL A 268 9.48 -12.63 14.77
CA VAL A 268 9.15 -11.66 13.73
C VAL A 268 10.45 -11.08 13.18
N PHE A 269 10.62 -11.18 11.88
CA PHE A 269 11.69 -10.50 11.15
C PHE A 269 11.14 -9.22 10.53
N ILE A 270 11.90 -8.12 10.63
CA ILE A 270 11.58 -6.83 10.05
C ILE A 270 12.62 -6.52 8.98
N GLN A 271 12.21 -6.44 7.72
CA GLN A 271 13.06 -5.95 6.65
C GLN A 271 12.96 -4.42 6.59
N ALA A 272 14.06 -3.74 6.90
CA ALA A 272 14.16 -2.30 6.79
C ALA A 272 14.55 -1.87 5.36
N THR A 273 15.64 -2.45 4.81
CA THR A 273 16.13 -2.05 3.48
C THR A 273 16.28 -3.24 2.53
N ARG A 274 16.28 -2.93 1.26
CA ARG A 274 16.62 -3.83 0.14
C ARG A 274 18.04 -3.54 -0.36
N GLN A 275 18.47 -4.27 -1.38
CA GLN A 275 19.73 -3.99 -2.11
C GLN A 275 19.75 -2.57 -2.65
N ASN A 276 20.93 -1.95 -2.66
CA ASN A 276 21.20 -0.58 -3.12
C ASN A 276 20.58 0.54 -2.24
N TRP A 277 20.03 0.22 -1.07
CA TRP A 277 19.46 1.20 -0.17
C TRP A 277 20.06 1.07 1.24
N THR A 278 20.87 2.04 1.62
CA THR A 278 21.53 2.06 2.93
C THR A 278 20.64 2.76 3.95
N GLY A 279 20.07 2.00 4.87
CA GLY A 279 19.26 2.51 5.99
C GLY A 279 19.85 2.18 7.34
N ASN A 280 19.06 2.42 8.38
CA ASN A 280 19.45 2.16 9.76
C ASN A 280 18.39 1.33 10.46
N ILE A 281 18.80 0.57 11.47
CA ILE A 281 17.91 -0.17 12.36
C ILE A 281 18.42 -0.10 13.79
N PHE A 282 17.47 -0.05 14.76
CA PHE A 282 17.72 0.01 16.19
C PHE A 282 16.74 -0.91 16.91
N ILE A 283 17.23 -1.68 17.87
CA ILE A 283 16.43 -2.57 18.72
C ILE A 283 16.53 -2.07 20.16
N ASP A 284 15.40 -1.76 20.76
CA ASP A 284 15.27 -1.48 22.19
C ASP A 284 14.50 -2.62 22.85
N SER A 285 15.22 -3.51 23.51
CA SER A 285 14.61 -4.68 24.16
C SER A 285 13.89 -4.34 25.47
N GLU A 286 14.12 -3.18 26.06
CA GLU A 286 13.44 -2.74 27.28
C GLU A 286 12.02 -2.23 26.97
N SER A 287 11.89 -1.45 25.89
CA SER A 287 10.61 -0.94 25.43
C SER A 287 9.90 -1.88 24.42
N GLN A 288 10.50 -3.01 24.06
CA GLN A 288 10.04 -3.93 23.02
C GLN A 288 9.81 -3.21 21.69
N GLU A 289 10.72 -2.33 21.31
CA GLU A 289 10.66 -1.58 20.05
C GLU A 289 11.78 -1.96 19.09
N VAL A 290 11.43 -2.01 17.80
CA VAL A 290 12.40 -1.99 16.69
C VAL A 290 12.09 -0.77 15.84
N SER A 291 13.09 0.07 15.60
CA SER A 291 12.93 1.28 14.80
C SER A 291 14.01 1.38 13.73
N GLY A 292 13.76 2.20 12.71
CA GLY A 292 14.74 2.34 11.65
C GLY A 292 14.36 3.34 10.59
N SER A 293 15.20 3.39 9.56
CA SER A 293 14.99 4.23 8.40
C SER A 293 15.31 3.51 7.09
N ASN A 294 14.55 3.85 6.05
CA ASN A 294 14.69 3.32 4.71
C ASN A 294 14.64 4.46 3.69
N PRO A 295 15.78 4.86 3.09
CA PRO A 295 15.81 5.93 2.09
C PRO A 295 15.35 5.48 0.71
N GLN A 296 14.84 4.26 0.56
CA GLN A 296 14.36 3.75 -0.71
C GLN A 296 13.35 4.69 -1.34
N ARG A 297 13.63 5.06 -2.59
CA ARG A 297 12.76 5.88 -3.41
C ARG A 297 12.94 5.51 -4.87
N GLN A 298 11.97 4.79 -5.41
CA GLN A 298 12.02 4.26 -6.79
C GLN A 298 11.40 5.22 -7.82
N ASP A 299 10.87 6.35 -7.40
CA ASP A 299 10.22 7.34 -8.27
C ASP A 299 11.19 8.35 -8.89
N TYR A 300 12.48 8.20 -8.67
CA TYR A 300 13.52 9.13 -9.13
C TYR A 300 13.47 9.40 -10.66
N ALA A 301 12.94 8.45 -11.43
CA ALA A 301 12.78 8.60 -12.88
C ALA A 301 11.53 9.43 -13.26
N LEU A 302 10.57 9.60 -12.34
CA LEU A 302 9.28 10.24 -12.58
C LEU A 302 9.12 11.55 -11.80
N GLY A 303 9.92 11.74 -10.75
CA GLY A 303 9.86 12.87 -9.84
C GLY A 303 10.98 13.89 -10.03
N PRO A 304 10.92 15.03 -9.33
CA PRO A 304 12.04 15.94 -9.26
C PRO A 304 13.23 15.25 -8.60
N TYR A 305 14.39 15.33 -9.24
CA TYR A 305 15.67 14.76 -8.78
C TYR A 305 16.20 15.33 -7.46
N ARG A 306 15.37 16.01 -6.65
CA ARG A 306 15.80 16.99 -5.66
C ARG A 306 15.24 16.72 -4.27
N ALA A 307 15.15 15.47 -3.87
CA ALA A 307 14.82 15.12 -2.50
C ALA A 307 15.89 14.20 -1.88
N PRO A 308 17.16 14.62 -1.80
CA PRO A 308 18.23 13.81 -1.24
C PRO A 308 18.02 13.51 0.26
N GLY A 309 17.26 14.34 0.95
CA GLY A 309 16.90 14.15 2.36
C GLY A 309 15.72 13.20 2.61
N PHE A 310 15.12 12.63 1.55
CA PHE A 310 14.02 11.70 1.71
C PHE A 310 14.44 10.44 2.47
N SER A 311 13.63 10.05 3.45
CA SER A 311 13.67 8.73 4.07
C SER A 311 12.31 8.35 4.62
N GLY A 312 11.94 7.07 4.51
CA GLY A 312 10.90 6.49 5.33
C GLY A 312 11.47 6.11 6.69
N TYR A 313 10.71 6.33 7.75
CA TYR A 313 11.06 5.98 9.12
C TYR A 313 9.96 5.09 9.69
N PHE A 314 10.32 4.17 10.57
CA PHE A 314 9.36 3.29 11.23
C PHE A 314 9.71 3.05 12.69
N VAL A 315 8.69 2.71 13.47
CA VAL A 315 8.78 2.18 14.84
C VAL A 315 7.78 1.05 14.97
N SER A 316 8.27 -0.16 15.22
CA SER A 316 7.45 -1.35 15.48
C SER A 316 7.51 -1.68 16.97
N ARG A 317 6.37 -1.65 17.65
CA ARG A 317 6.21 -1.98 19.07
C ARG A 317 5.50 -3.31 19.21
N PHE A 318 6.05 -4.19 20.03
CA PHE A 318 5.60 -5.56 20.23
C PHE A 318 4.89 -5.72 21.57
N SER A 319 3.86 -6.56 21.59
CA SER A 319 3.09 -6.85 22.82
C SER A 319 3.80 -7.84 23.76
N GLN A 320 4.86 -8.51 23.29
CA GLN A 320 5.58 -9.55 24.05
C GLN A 320 7.05 -9.19 24.22
N PRO A 321 7.68 -9.57 25.34
CA PRO A 321 9.09 -9.33 25.56
C PRO A 321 9.95 -10.20 24.61
N PHE A 322 11.11 -9.67 24.24
CA PHE A 322 12.07 -10.38 23.40
C PHE A 322 12.85 -11.41 24.21
N ALA A 323 12.78 -12.69 23.84
CA ALA A 323 13.63 -13.74 24.40
C ALA A 323 15.05 -13.67 23.82
N SER A 324 15.16 -13.35 22.53
CA SER A 324 16.43 -13.05 21.86
C SER A 324 16.19 -12.14 20.65
N TYR A 325 17.23 -11.48 20.21
CA TYR A 325 17.14 -10.52 19.10
C TYR A 325 18.48 -10.35 18.39
N GLY A 326 18.45 -9.68 17.27
CA GLY A 326 19.63 -9.31 16.52
C GLY A 326 19.28 -8.65 15.19
N ILE A 327 20.32 -8.30 14.45
CA ILE A 327 20.19 -7.69 13.12
C ILE A 327 20.62 -8.67 12.03
N THR A 328 20.26 -8.35 10.79
CA THR A 328 20.70 -9.08 9.60
C THR A 328 21.32 -8.15 8.58
N HIS A 329 22.33 -8.65 7.88
CA HIS A 329 22.83 -8.08 6.63
C HIS A 329 22.75 -9.18 5.56
N GLY A 330 21.76 -9.09 4.67
CA GLY A 330 21.43 -10.22 3.78
C GLY A 330 21.12 -11.48 4.57
N ALA A 331 21.79 -12.60 4.26
CA ALA A 331 21.67 -13.86 4.96
C ALA A 331 22.40 -13.93 6.32
N SER A 332 23.29 -12.97 6.61
CA SER A 332 24.09 -12.99 7.84
C SER A 332 23.28 -12.51 9.03
N LEU A 333 23.16 -13.34 10.08
CA LEU A 333 22.51 -13.01 11.35
C LEU A 333 23.56 -12.64 12.40
N GLN A 334 23.36 -11.50 13.05
CA GLN A 334 24.19 -11.00 14.14
C GLN A 334 23.35 -10.91 15.42
N ALA A 335 23.46 -11.96 16.25
CA ALA A 335 22.74 -12.03 17.52
C ALA A 335 23.27 -11.01 18.53
N ASN A 336 22.40 -10.55 19.45
CA ASN A 336 22.70 -9.60 20.51
C ASN A 336 23.24 -8.25 20.00
N THR A 337 22.98 -7.94 18.74
CA THR A 337 23.33 -6.64 18.13
C THR A 337 22.07 -5.79 18.08
N THR A 338 22.15 -4.55 18.61
CA THR A 338 21.01 -3.65 18.79
C THR A 338 20.91 -2.56 17.73
N GLU A 339 21.96 -2.36 16.94
CA GLU A 339 21.98 -1.34 15.91
C GLU A 339 22.75 -1.78 14.66
N GLY A 340 22.35 -1.27 13.51
CA GLY A 340 23.04 -1.53 12.25
C GLY A 340 22.73 -0.49 11.19
N THR A 341 23.65 -0.40 10.24
CA THR A 341 23.52 0.47 9.05
C THR A 341 23.94 -0.32 7.82
N GLY A 342 23.18 -0.28 6.76
CA GLY A 342 23.55 -0.96 5.52
C GLY A 342 22.41 -1.26 4.58
N GLU A 343 22.75 -2.02 3.56
CA GLU A 343 21.82 -2.60 2.58
C GLU A 343 21.37 -3.99 3.05
N HIS A 344 20.24 -4.48 2.52
CA HIS A 344 19.63 -5.75 2.95
C HIS A 344 19.56 -5.86 4.47
N LEU A 345 19.29 -4.73 5.12
CA LEU A 345 19.29 -4.60 6.57
C LEU A 345 17.94 -5.02 7.14
N GLY A 346 17.98 -5.80 8.20
CA GLY A 346 16.80 -6.19 8.94
C GLY A 346 17.08 -6.39 10.42
N ALA A 347 16.02 -6.52 11.21
CA ALA A 347 16.06 -6.98 12.60
C ALA A 347 15.22 -8.22 12.76
N TRP A 348 15.58 -9.05 13.69
CA TRP A 348 14.77 -10.18 14.12
C TRP A 348 14.62 -10.16 15.63
N VAL A 349 13.44 -10.51 16.08
CA VAL A 349 13.11 -10.70 17.49
C VAL A 349 12.44 -12.06 17.65
N LYS A 350 12.86 -12.84 18.61
CA LYS A 350 12.25 -14.11 18.99
C LYS A 350 11.53 -13.96 20.32
N PHE A 351 10.51 -14.75 20.49
CA PHE A 351 9.70 -14.79 21.70
C PHE A 351 9.87 -16.13 22.42
N ASP A 352 9.41 -16.19 23.66
CA ASP A 352 9.41 -17.44 24.41
C ASP A 352 8.62 -18.52 23.64
N SER A 353 9.05 -19.76 23.74
CA SER A 353 8.42 -20.89 23.04
C SER A 353 6.96 -21.15 23.45
N SER A 354 6.52 -20.63 24.59
CA SER A 354 5.12 -20.67 25.04
C SER A 354 4.27 -19.53 24.47
N CYS A 355 4.85 -18.61 23.72
CA CYS A 355 4.15 -17.48 23.14
C CYS A 355 3.30 -17.95 21.94
N ASN A 356 1.98 -17.84 22.08
CA ASN A 356 1.03 -18.24 21.05
C ASN A 356 0.54 -17.07 20.20
N GLU A 357 0.71 -15.83 20.67
CA GLU A 357 0.25 -14.64 19.96
C GLU A 357 1.14 -13.43 20.24
N VAL A 358 1.40 -12.66 19.19
CA VAL A 358 2.12 -11.40 19.26
C VAL A 358 1.36 -10.35 18.47
N GLU A 359 1.00 -9.25 19.09
CA GLU A 359 0.57 -8.04 18.38
C GLU A 359 1.76 -7.13 18.10
N VAL A 360 1.79 -6.57 16.90
CA VAL A 360 2.80 -5.61 16.45
C VAL A 360 2.11 -4.39 15.91
N ARG A 361 2.42 -3.23 16.47
CA ARG A 361 1.95 -1.94 15.98
C ARG A 361 3.13 -1.22 15.37
N THR A 362 3.03 -0.88 14.08
CA THR A 362 4.12 -0.24 13.35
C THR A 362 3.69 1.14 12.87
N GLY A 363 4.23 2.16 13.51
CA GLY A 363 4.10 3.54 13.05
C GLY A 363 5.13 3.86 11.98
N VAL A 364 4.72 4.58 10.95
CA VAL A 364 5.59 5.05 9.86
C VAL A 364 5.54 6.57 9.75
N SER A 365 6.60 7.15 9.17
CA SER A 365 6.74 8.61 8.98
C SER A 365 7.68 8.89 7.81
N PHE A 366 7.50 10.03 7.15
CA PHE A 366 8.51 10.59 6.25
C PHE A 366 9.28 11.76 6.87
N VAL A 367 9.09 12.01 8.18
CA VAL A 367 9.72 13.12 8.90
C VAL A 367 10.86 12.64 9.78
N SER A 368 10.62 11.65 10.65
CA SER A 368 11.64 11.10 11.56
C SER A 368 11.15 9.85 12.31
N ILE A 369 12.08 9.11 12.94
CA ILE A 369 11.73 8.02 13.88
C ILE A 369 10.90 8.55 15.06
N ALA A 370 11.20 9.74 15.57
CA ALA A 370 10.43 10.35 16.64
C ALA A 370 8.97 10.65 16.21
N GLN A 371 8.77 11.07 14.96
CA GLN A 371 7.44 11.29 14.43
C GLN A 371 6.72 9.96 14.17
N ALA A 372 7.39 8.92 13.66
CA ALA A 372 6.80 7.59 13.53
C ALA A 372 6.31 7.03 14.88
N ARG A 373 7.08 7.26 15.97
CA ARG A 373 6.66 6.89 17.33
C ARG A 373 5.47 7.71 17.79
N LYS A 374 5.44 9.01 17.49
CA LYS A 374 4.30 9.88 17.80
C LYS A 374 3.04 9.46 17.05
N ASN A 375 3.15 9.13 15.76
CA ASN A 375 2.03 8.60 14.97
C ASN A 375 1.48 7.32 15.62
N LEU A 376 2.36 6.42 16.05
CA LEU A 376 2.00 5.20 16.75
C LEU A 376 1.25 5.50 18.06
N ASP A 377 1.76 6.42 18.88
CA ASP A 377 1.16 6.77 20.17
C ASP A 377 -0.21 7.46 20.02
N ILE A 378 -0.41 8.21 18.94
CA ILE A 378 -1.67 8.93 18.65
C ILE A 378 -2.71 8.00 18.01
N GLU A 379 -2.32 7.23 16.99
CA GLU A 379 -3.28 6.48 16.16
C GLU A 379 -3.54 5.06 16.67
N ALA A 380 -2.60 4.45 17.37
CA ALA A 380 -2.73 3.12 17.96
C ALA A 380 -2.15 3.03 19.37
N PRO A 381 -2.65 3.84 20.33
CA PRO A 381 -2.20 3.75 21.72
C PRO A 381 -2.45 2.35 22.29
N SER A 382 -1.72 2.00 23.36
CA SER A 382 -1.81 0.67 24.00
C SER A 382 -3.22 0.36 24.59
N SER A 383 -4.04 1.38 24.78
CA SER A 383 -5.43 1.25 25.23
C SER A 383 -6.42 0.79 24.14
N VAL A 384 -6.04 0.87 22.87
CA VAL A 384 -6.86 0.43 21.74
C VAL A 384 -6.53 -1.02 21.40
N SER A 385 -7.51 -1.91 21.49
CA SER A 385 -7.34 -3.31 21.09
C SER A 385 -7.28 -3.44 19.56
N PHE A 386 -6.84 -4.60 19.08
CA PHE A 386 -6.86 -4.90 17.64
C PHE A 386 -8.31 -4.84 17.09
N ASP A 387 -9.27 -5.39 17.82
CA ASP A 387 -10.65 -5.45 17.37
C ASP A 387 -11.31 -4.05 17.36
N ASP A 388 -10.97 -3.17 18.32
CA ASP A 388 -11.40 -1.77 18.30
C ASP A 388 -10.81 -1.02 17.09
N ALA A 389 -9.55 -1.31 16.72
CA ALA A 389 -8.93 -0.73 15.55
C ALA A 389 -9.60 -1.20 14.25
N VAL A 390 -10.01 -2.47 14.17
CA VAL A 390 -10.78 -3.02 13.05
C VAL A 390 -12.12 -2.30 12.91
N GLU A 391 -12.88 -2.14 14.00
CA GLU A 391 -14.17 -1.44 13.97
C GLU A 391 -14.00 0.05 13.61
N THR A 392 -12.98 0.71 14.12
CA THR A 392 -12.67 2.11 13.77
C THR A 392 -12.41 2.27 12.26
N LEU A 393 -11.64 1.37 11.66
CA LEU A 393 -11.37 1.41 10.22
C LEU A 393 -12.62 1.07 9.40
N LYS A 394 -13.42 0.12 9.86
CA LYS A 394 -14.71 -0.24 9.25
C LYS A 394 -15.68 0.95 9.24
N GLU A 395 -15.82 1.65 10.35
CA GLU A 395 -16.63 2.86 10.46
C GLU A 395 -16.13 3.98 9.52
N ALA A 396 -14.82 4.16 9.40
CA ALA A 396 -14.23 5.16 8.50
C ALA A 396 -14.58 4.88 7.02
N TRP A 397 -14.62 3.61 6.62
CA TRP A 397 -15.04 3.23 5.27
C TRP A 397 -16.55 3.35 5.08
N LEU A 398 -17.36 2.93 6.06
CA LEU A 398 -18.82 3.08 6.02
C LEU A 398 -19.21 4.56 5.89
N GLU A 399 -18.59 5.45 6.66
CA GLU A 399 -18.85 6.91 6.56
C GLU A 399 -18.71 7.43 5.14
N LYS A 400 -17.78 6.87 4.34
CA LYS A 400 -17.53 7.32 2.96
C LYS A 400 -18.41 6.61 1.94
N LEU A 401 -18.50 5.29 2.02
CA LEU A 401 -19.16 4.49 1.00
C LEU A 401 -20.68 4.56 1.11
N ASP A 402 -21.22 4.72 2.32
CA ASP A 402 -22.66 4.86 2.58
C ASP A 402 -23.26 6.17 2.04
N ARG A 403 -22.43 7.15 1.68
CA ARG A 403 -22.88 8.39 1.04
C ARG A 403 -23.53 8.16 -0.32
N VAL A 404 -23.26 7.02 -0.93
CA VAL A 404 -23.84 6.65 -2.22
C VAL A 404 -24.60 5.35 -2.02
N GLN A 405 -25.93 5.43 -2.19
CA GLN A 405 -26.82 4.27 -2.10
C GLN A 405 -27.31 3.90 -3.49
N ILE A 406 -27.13 2.61 -3.88
CA ILE A 406 -27.68 2.08 -5.12
C ILE A 406 -29.01 1.40 -4.77
N GLU A 407 -30.10 1.96 -5.29
CA GLU A 407 -31.42 1.35 -5.17
C GLU A 407 -31.54 0.16 -6.15
N GLY A 408 -31.99 -0.97 -5.65
CA GLY A 408 -32.30 -2.18 -6.44
C GLY A 408 -33.52 -2.85 -5.85
N VAL A 409 -34.35 -3.45 -6.72
CA VAL A 409 -35.65 -3.99 -6.32
C VAL A 409 -35.58 -5.45 -5.91
N ASN A 410 -34.57 -6.21 -6.41
CA ASN A 410 -34.36 -7.63 -6.08
C ASN A 410 -32.88 -7.94 -6.08
N GLU A 411 -32.39 -8.68 -5.10
CA GLU A 411 -30.99 -9.05 -4.96
C GLU A 411 -30.69 -10.29 -5.81
N THR A 412 -30.62 -10.10 -7.12
CA THR A 412 -30.13 -11.15 -8.04
C THR A 412 -28.60 -11.21 -7.98
N ALA A 413 -28.02 -12.36 -8.37
CA ALA A 413 -26.56 -12.49 -8.47
C ALA A 413 -25.93 -11.41 -9.38
N ALA A 414 -26.59 -11.05 -10.49
CA ALA A 414 -26.11 -10.01 -11.39
C ALA A 414 -26.14 -8.61 -10.75
N GLU A 415 -27.12 -8.30 -9.91
CA GLU A 415 -27.19 -7.04 -9.19
C GLU A 415 -26.15 -6.99 -8.06
N TYR A 416 -25.89 -8.12 -7.40
CA TYR A 416 -24.81 -8.23 -6.42
C TYR A 416 -23.45 -7.94 -7.09
N ASP A 417 -23.16 -8.53 -8.24
CA ASP A 417 -21.94 -8.29 -9.01
C ASP A 417 -21.80 -6.82 -9.43
N GLN A 418 -22.89 -6.20 -9.89
CA GLN A 418 -22.88 -4.77 -10.25
C GLN A 418 -22.57 -3.86 -9.07
N ARG A 419 -23.16 -4.16 -7.90
CA ARG A 419 -22.86 -3.43 -6.66
C ARG A 419 -21.40 -3.65 -6.24
N THR A 420 -20.92 -4.89 -6.35
CA THR A 420 -19.52 -5.23 -6.04
C THR A 420 -18.56 -4.44 -6.93
N ILE A 421 -18.79 -4.38 -8.23
CA ILE A 421 -17.96 -3.58 -9.16
C ILE A 421 -18.02 -2.09 -8.77
N PHE A 422 -19.21 -1.56 -8.49
CA PHE A 422 -19.39 -0.15 -8.16
C PHE A 422 -18.71 0.23 -6.85
N TYR A 423 -19.02 -0.48 -5.75
CA TYR A 423 -18.47 -0.13 -4.43
C TYR A 423 -16.98 -0.42 -4.32
N THR A 424 -16.48 -1.46 -5.01
CA THR A 424 -15.03 -1.70 -5.12
C THR A 424 -14.35 -0.59 -5.92
N GLY A 425 -14.95 -0.14 -7.01
CA GLY A 425 -14.43 1.01 -7.78
C GLY A 425 -14.38 2.30 -6.94
N LEU A 426 -15.40 2.53 -6.11
CA LEU A 426 -15.44 3.67 -5.20
C LEU A 426 -14.39 3.53 -4.08
N PHE A 427 -14.25 2.34 -3.49
CA PHE A 427 -13.20 2.02 -2.53
C PHE A 427 -11.80 2.28 -3.09
N HIS A 428 -11.49 1.80 -4.31
CA HIS A 428 -10.21 2.07 -4.95
C HIS A 428 -10.00 3.57 -5.22
N GLY A 429 -11.05 4.28 -5.64
CA GLY A 429 -10.98 5.72 -5.90
C GLY A 429 -10.71 6.56 -4.66
N LEU A 430 -11.14 6.09 -3.48
CA LEU A 430 -10.95 6.78 -2.20
C LEU A 430 -9.61 6.44 -1.50
N GLN A 431 -8.79 5.59 -2.09
CA GLN A 431 -7.42 5.36 -1.60
C GLN A 431 -6.45 6.49 -1.97
N TYR A 432 -6.82 7.34 -2.93
CA TYR A 432 -5.98 8.42 -3.45
C TYR A 432 -6.77 9.72 -3.61
N PRO A 433 -6.08 10.89 -3.54
CA PRO A 433 -4.68 11.11 -3.17
C PRO A 433 -4.44 10.79 -1.70
N SER A 434 -3.22 10.33 -1.36
CA SER A 434 -2.87 10.04 0.03
C SER A 434 -2.58 11.31 0.82
N ASP A 435 -3.08 11.40 2.06
CA ASP A 435 -2.77 12.48 3.00
C ASP A 435 -1.44 12.18 3.70
N PHE A 436 -0.38 12.90 3.34
CA PHE A 436 0.97 12.73 3.87
C PHE A 436 1.25 13.63 5.07
N SER A 437 0.23 14.31 5.59
CA SER A 437 0.39 15.12 6.79
C SER A 437 0.23 14.28 8.05
N GLU A 438 1.26 14.30 8.88
CA GLU A 438 1.38 13.54 10.10
C GLU A 438 0.96 14.37 11.30
N PRO A 439 0.19 13.85 12.28
CA PRO A 439 -0.32 14.62 13.39
C PRO A 439 0.80 15.01 14.37
N LEU A 440 0.77 16.25 14.84
CA LEU A 440 1.68 16.72 15.89
C LEU A 440 1.09 16.60 17.31
N GLU A 441 -0.24 16.62 17.45
CA GLU A 441 -0.90 16.62 18.76
C GLU A 441 -2.05 15.62 18.82
N THR A 442 -2.99 15.67 17.86
CA THR A 442 -4.19 14.83 17.81
C THR A 442 -4.52 14.45 16.39
N ILE A 443 -5.36 13.40 16.22
CA ILE A 443 -5.84 12.98 14.88
C ILE A 443 -6.77 14.04 14.30
N GLU A 444 -7.68 14.58 15.09
CA GLU A 444 -8.70 15.54 14.67
C GLU A 444 -8.26 16.98 14.96
N GLY A 445 -7.92 17.70 13.92
CA GLY A 445 -7.53 19.11 14.02
C GLY A 445 -6.09 19.32 14.53
N GLY A 446 -5.67 20.55 14.61
CA GLY A 446 -4.37 20.92 15.12
C GLY A 446 -3.25 20.94 14.06
N ARG A 447 -2.04 21.19 14.56
CA ARG A 447 -0.85 21.30 13.71
C ARG A 447 -0.43 19.94 13.19
N ARG A 448 0.03 19.93 11.95
CA ARG A 448 0.55 18.77 11.25
C ARG A 448 1.94 19.03 10.73
N THR A 449 2.68 17.97 10.48
CA THR A 449 4.00 18.02 9.83
C THR A 449 4.03 17.09 8.63
N TRP A 450 4.87 17.39 7.65
CA TRP A 450 5.08 16.53 6.48
C TRP A 450 6.43 16.81 5.84
N TYR A 451 6.96 15.81 5.16
CA TYR A 451 8.11 15.99 4.28
C TYR A 451 7.65 16.43 2.88
N GLU A 452 8.18 17.54 2.42
CA GLU A 452 7.89 18.09 1.10
C GLU A 452 9.03 17.80 0.12
N GLY A 453 8.86 16.77 -0.72
CA GLY A 453 9.88 16.31 -1.67
C GLY A 453 10.29 17.36 -2.73
N TYR A 454 9.44 18.35 -3.03
CA TYR A 454 9.79 19.42 -3.98
C TYR A 454 10.82 20.40 -3.46
N THR A 455 10.82 20.64 -2.17
CA THR A 455 11.76 21.57 -1.51
C THR A 455 12.80 20.84 -0.67
N ASP A 456 12.69 19.51 -0.54
CA ASP A 456 13.54 18.69 0.33
C ASP A 456 13.54 19.17 1.78
N GLN A 457 12.37 19.49 2.31
CA GLN A 457 12.22 20.06 3.64
C GLN A 457 11.03 19.48 4.38
N VAL A 458 11.16 19.39 5.70
CA VAL A 458 10.03 19.17 6.60
C VAL A 458 9.26 20.47 6.75
N ARG A 459 7.95 20.42 6.68
CA ARG A 459 7.01 21.52 6.82
C ARG A 459 6.04 21.25 7.95
N GLU A 460 5.44 22.32 8.45
CA GLU A 460 4.35 22.28 9.43
C GLU A 460 3.23 23.23 9.01
N GLY A 461 2.00 22.89 9.35
CA GLY A 461 0.81 23.68 9.06
C GLY A 461 -0.43 23.08 9.69
N GLU A 462 -1.58 23.71 9.42
CA GLU A 462 -2.92 23.23 9.83
C GLU A 462 -3.62 22.49 8.71
N ASP A 463 -3.22 22.72 7.45
CA ASP A 463 -3.78 22.09 6.26
C ASP A 463 -3.19 20.70 6.03
N SER A 464 -3.99 19.81 5.44
CA SER A 464 -3.52 18.51 4.95
C SER A 464 -2.66 18.66 3.69
N TYR A 465 -1.61 17.86 3.61
CA TYR A 465 -0.69 17.78 2.47
C TYR A 465 -0.89 16.47 1.71
N TYR A 466 -1.48 16.58 0.52
CA TYR A 466 -1.80 15.41 -0.31
C TYR A 466 -0.72 15.11 -1.34
N GLN A 467 -0.40 13.82 -1.49
CA GLN A 467 0.55 13.28 -2.44
C GLN A 467 -0.06 12.16 -3.29
N SER A 468 0.77 11.52 -4.09
CA SER A 468 0.38 10.38 -4.93
C SER A 468 -0.62 10.76 -6.03
N TRP A 469 -0.42 11.92 -6.63
CA TRP A 469 -1.22 12.40 -7.74
C TRP A 469 -0.91 11.64 -9.03
N SER A 470 -1.80 10.74 -9.43
CA SER A 470 -1.75 10.15 -10.76
C SER A 470 -2.71 10.90 -11.70
N ILE A 471 -2.16 11.60 -12.68
CA ILE A 471 -2.94 12.34 -13.70
C ILE A 471 -3.83 11.38 -14.52
N TRP A 472 -3.39 10.13 -14.68
CA TRP A 472 -4.08 9.16 -15.53
C TRP A 472 -5.34 8.57 -14.91
N VAL A 473 -5.35 8.34 -13.60
CA VAL A 473 -6.42 7.61 -12.92
C VAL A 473 -7.19 8.49 -11.93
N GLY A 474 -6.51 9.31 -11.13
CA GLY A 474 -7.13 10.10 -10.07
C GLY A 474 -7.81 11.38 -10.56
N HIS A 475 -7.21 12.06 -11.52
CA HIS A 475 -7.57 13.46 -11.84
C HIS A 475 -8.94 13.63 -12.48
N ARG A 476 -9.34 12.73 -13.38
CA ARG A 476 -10.62 12.87 -14.07
C ARG A 476 -11.83 12.45 -13.23
N TYR A 477 -11.65 11.48 -12.34
CA TYR A 477 -12.72 10.98 -11.48
C TYR A 477 -12.74 11.66 -10.11
N ALA A 478 -11.59 11.85 -9.52
CA ALA A 478 -11.42 12.44 -8.21
C ALA A 478 -12.03 13.85 -8.13
N ILE A 479 -11.65 14.74 -9.02
CA ILE A 479 -12.12 16.15 -8.98
C ILE A 479 -13.64 16.27 -9.18
N ARG A 480 -14.30 15.32 -9.84
CA ARG A 480 -15.75 15.38 -10.08
C ARG A 480 -16.60 14.65 -9.06
N VAL A 481 -16.06 13.61 -8.42
CA VAL A 481 -16.78 12.79 -7.44
C VAL A 481 -16.44 13.20 -6.00
N PHE A 482 -15.23 13.69 -5.76
CA PHE A 482 -14.74 14.01 -4.42
C PHE A 482 -15.43 15.17 -3.70
N PRO A 483 -15.93 16.25 -4.31
CA PRO A 483 -16.62 17.28 -3.55
C PRO A 483 -17.77 16.73 -2.69
N ASP A 484 -18.47 15.72 -3.21
CA ASP A 484 -19.60 15.09 -2.50
C ASP A 484 -19.15 14.03 -1.48
N MET A 485 -17.93 13.52 -1.64
CA MET A 485 -17.33 12.48 -0.77
C MET A 485 -16.40 13.07 0.29
N LEU A 486 -15.93 14.31 0.10
CA LEU A 486 -15.06 15.03 1.03
C LEU A 486 -15.86 16.03 1.86
N THR A 487 -15.38 16.35 3.04
CA THR A 487 -15.84 17.55 3.74
C THR A 487 -15.36 18.80 2.98
N PRO A 488 -16.06 19.95 3.06
CA PRO A 488 -15.66 21.18 2.36
C PRO A 488 -14.20 21.58 2.62
N ASN A 489 -13.72 21.44 3.86
CA ASN A 489 -12.34 21.76 4.23
C ASN A 489 -11.32 20.82 3.57
N ARG A 490 -11.61 19.50 3.49
CA ARG A 490 -10.75 18.54 2.78
C ARG A 490 -10.72 18.79 1.27
N THR A 491 -11.83 19.13 0.66
CA THR A 491 -11.88 19.51 -0.75
C THR A 491 -10.97 20.71 -1.02
N LEU A 492 -11.02 21.73 -0.16
CA LEU A 492 -10.16 22.90 -0.28
C LEU A 492 -8.68 22.57 -0.11
N SER A 493 -8.32 21.73 0.87
CA SER A 493 -6.94 21.28 1.08
C SER A 493 -6.40 20.47 -0.11
N VAL A 494 -7.20 19.58 -0.69
CA VAL A 494 -6.83 18.82 -1.90
C VAL A 494 -6.56 19.77 -3.06
N LEU A 495 -7.46 20.74 -3.31
CA LEU A 495 -7.30 21.74 -4.37
C LEU A 495 -6.08 22.64 -4.13
N ASN A 496 -5.87 23.11 -2.90
CA ASN A 496 -4.72 23.94 -2.53
C ASN A 496 -3.41 23.19 -2.77
N THR A 497 -3.31 21.93 -2.35
CA THR A 497 -2.11 21.12 -2.57
C THR A 497 -1.86 20.90 -4.07
N ALA A 498 -2.89 20.60 -4.86
CA ALA A 498 -2.78 20.46 -6.30
C ALA A 498 -2.30 21.76 -6.98
N CYS A 499 -2.83 22.92 -6.57
CA CYS A 499 -2.40 24.22 -7.07
C CYS A 499 -0.96 24.54 -6.71
N LEU A 500 -0.52 24.22 -5.50
CA LEU A 500 0.88 24.40 -5.06
C LEU A 500 1.84 23.54 -5.89
N HIS A 501 1.50 22.29 -6.17
CA HIS A 501 2.31 21.42 -7.01
C HIS A 501 2.42 21.94 -8.44
N PHE A 502 1.33 22.46 -9.00
CA PHE A 502 1.30 23.00 -10.36
C PHE A 502 2.13 24.29 -10.47
N SER A 503 1.99 25.21 -9.52
CA SER A 503 2.74 26.48 -9.51
C SER A 503 4.25 26.27 -9.34
N ARG A 504 4.65 25.29 -8.51
CA ARG A 504 6.08 24.97 -8.27
C ARG A 504 6.75 24.27 -9.46
N ARG A 505 6.02 23.45 -10.24
CA ARG A 505 6.53 22.90 -11.49
C ARG A 505 6.88 23.99 -12.50
N ASN A 506 6.08 25.03 -12.59
CA ASN A 506 6.32 26.14 -13.52
C ASN A 506 7.45 27.07 -13.07
N ALA A 507 7.73 27.16 -11.76
CA ALA A 507 8.83 27.96 -11.24
C ALA A 507 10.22 27.29 -11.40
N SER A 508 10.28 25.99 -11.64
CA SER A 508 11.52 25.25 -11.83
C SER A 508 11.97 25.14 -13.31
N THR A 509 11.20 25.71 -14.23
CA THR A 509 11.48 25.72 -15.68
C THR A 509 11.90 27.10 -16.22
N VAL A 510 12.17 28.05 -15.34
CA VAL A 510 12.75 29.39 -15.69
C VAL A 510 14.19 29.48 -15.21
#